data_978844ab76a8dbd2ea03fbcdba580232
#
_entry.id   978844ab76a8dbd2ea03fbcdba580232
#
_cell.length_a   1.000
_cell.length_b   1.000
_cell.length_c   1.000
_cell.angle_alpha   90.00
_cell.angle_beta   90.00
_cell.angle_gamma   90.00
#
_symmetry.space_group_name_H-M   'P 1'
#
loop_
_entity.id
_entity.type
_entity.pdbx_description
1 polymer ?
#
loop_
_entity_poly.entity_id
_entity_poly.type
_entity_poly.pdbx_seq_one_letter_code
_entity_poly.pdbx_strand_id
1 'polypeptide(L)'
;MATRGVLTGAALLLASAHCWSSGTQTVPDGYTKVAREHGVPPEALYSVALQESSRTLPRGVRPWPWTLNVAGKGYRYKTRLEAWQALQVFMKTHSLKRIDVGIAQVNLGWNGSHFTSTWEALDPYTNLNAAAVILRECWDRKPGSWLDAAGCYHHPAGGQAAARYRSFIRTKLATLQSPPSQPAPAPADNGPAPAPVQLADNAPVPAATSNTGFVWIEPRSPRP
;
A
#
# COMPACT_ATOMS: atom_id res chain seq x y z
N MET A 1 -71.68 -39.76 1.93
CA MET A 1 -71.05 -38.68 1.20
C MET A 1 -70.02 -38.08 2.14
N ALA A 2 -68.71 -38.33 1.94
CA ALA A 2 -67.62 -37.89 2.80
C ALA A 2 -66.85 -36.82 2.07
N THR A 3 -66.83 -35.58 2.59
CA THR A 3 -66.06 -34.45 2.07
C THR A 3 -64.66 -34.47 2.67
N ARG A 4 -63.64 -34.65 1.83
CA ARG A 4 -62.21 -34.57 2.19
C ARG A 4 -61.77 -33.08 2.16
N GLY A 5 -61.42 -32.53 3.30
CA GLY A 5 -60.75 -31.24 3.41
C GLY A 5 -59.29 -31.35 3.03
N VAL A 6 -58.81 -30.52 2.10
CA VAL A 6 -57.42 -30.36 1.69
C VAL A 6 -56.81 -29.26 2.56
N LEU A 7 -55.85 -29.62 3.41
CA LEU A 7 -55.01 -28.66 4.15
C LEU A 7 -53.79 -28.27 3.28
N THR A 8 -53.83 -27.06 2.74
CA THR A 8 -52.68 -26.44 2.07
C THR A 8 -51.77 -25.82 3.11
N GLY A 9 -50.65 -26.49 3.40
CA GLY A 9 -49.58 -25.95 4.22
C GLY A 9 -48.72 -24.92 3.46
N ALA A 10 -48.79 -23.67 3.86
CA ALA A 10 -47.88 -22.63 3.35
C ALA A 10 -46.50 -22.75 4.03
N ALA A 11 -45.48 -23.16 3.30
CA ALA A 11 -44.11 -23.16 3.76
C ALA A 11 -43.57 -21.74 3.66
N LEU A 12 -43.32 -21.07 4.80
CA LEU A 12 -42.57 -19.81 4.88
C LEU A 12 -41.09 -20.11 4.65
N LEU A 13 -40.57 -19.74 3.49
CA LEU A 13 -39.13 -19.69 3.23
C LEU A 13 -38.53 -18.45 3.91
N LEU A 14 -37.91 -18.63 5.06
CA LEU A 14 -37.07 -17.61 5.71
C LEU A 14 -35.80 -17.45 4.88
N ALA A 15 -35.80 -16.46 4.00
CA ALA A 15 -34.60 -16.01 3.31
C ALA A 15 -33.67 -15.33 4.34
N SER A 16 -32.64 -16.05 4.81
CA SER A 16 -31.58 -15.50 5.63
C SER A 16 -30.79 -14.51 4.80
N ALA A 17 -31.09 -13.21 4.92
CA ALA A 17 -30.28 -12.14 4.37
C ALA A 17 -28.91 -12.17 5.09
N HIS A 18 -27.91 -12.76 4.45
CA HIS A 18 -26.52 -12.64 4.88
C HIS A 18 -26.11 -11.20 4.67
N CYS A 19 -26.21 -10.41 5.73
CA CYS A 19 -25.66 -9.07 5.80
C CYS A 19 -24.13 -9.22 5.69
N TRP A 20 -23.58 -9.03 4.51
CA TRP A 20 -22.13 -8.92 4.32
C TRP A 20 -21.72 -7.61 4.97
N SER A 21 -21.34 -7.71 6.23
CA SER A 21 -20.67 -6.62 6.91
C SER A 21 -19.39 -6.35 6.11
N SER A 22 -19.35 -5.23 5.40
CA SER A 22 -18.13 -4.70 4.82
C SER A 22 -17.24 -4.29 5.99
N GLY A 23 -16.53 -5.27 6.56
CA GLY A 23 -15.62 -5.04 7.67
C GLY A 23 -14.60 -3.98 7.28
N THR A 24 -14.47 -2.95 8.11
CA THR A 24 -13.43 -1.95 7.95
C THR A 24 -12.06 -2.63 8.03
N GLN A 25 -11.20 -2.30 7.07
CA GLN A 25 -9.87 -2.88 6.98
C GLN A 25 -8.86 -2.03 7.75
N THR A 26 -8.10 -2.64 8.65
CA THR A 26 -6.97 -1.97 9.32
C THR A 26 -5.79 -1.83 8.38
N VAL A 27 -5.12 -0.66 8.42
CA VAL A 27 -3.87 -0.45 7.69
C VAL A 27 -2.79 -1.34 8.30
N PRO A 28 -2.12 -2.20 7.50
CA PRO A 28 -1.06 -3.06 8.01
C PRO A 28 0.16 -2.27 8.51
N ASP A 29 0.84 -2.79 9.53
CA ASP A 29 1.95 -2.10 10.21
C ASP A 29 3.08 -1.67 9.28
N GLY A 30 3.40 -2.45 8.24
CA GLY A 30 4.42 -2.10 7.27
C GLY A 30 4.12 -0.81 6.51
N TYR A 31 2.87 -0.57 6.14
CA TYR A 31 2.44 0.68 5.51
C TYR A 31 2.47 1.83 6.52
N THR A 32 2.03 1.56 7.75
CA THR A 32 2.05 2.55 8.83
C THR A 32 3.48 3.03 9.12
N LYS A 33 4.45 2.11 9.17
CA LYS A 33 5.86 2.43 9.38
C LYS A 33 6.38 3.33 8.27
N VAL A 34 6.28 2.88 7.00
CA VAL A 34 6.76 3.67 5.85
C VAL A 34 6.09 5.03 5.77
N ALA A 35 4.77 5.09 5.94
CA ALA A 35 4.05 6.34 5.86
C ALA A 35 4.52 7.37 6.91
N ARG A 36 4.74 6.92 8.16
CA ARG A 36 5.24 7.78 9.24
C ARG A 36 6.65 8.28 8.99
N GLU A 37 7.54 7.44 8.46
CA GLU A 37 8.92 7.82 8.10
C GLU A 37 8.97 8.98 7.10
N HIS A 38 7.94 9.12 6.26
CA HIS A 38 7.83 10.18 5.25
C HIS A 38 6.79 11.26 5.57
N GLY A 39 6.21 11.26 6.78
CA GLY A 39 5.19 12.24 7.18
C GLY A 39 3.92 12.16 6.33
N VAL A 40 3.55 10.95 5.89
CA VAL A 40 2.33 10.64 5.11
C VAL A 40 1.33 9.94 6.03
N PRO A 41 0.02 10.23 5.97
CA PRO A 41 -0.96 9.42 6.68
C PRO A 41 -0.95 7.97 6.19
N PRO A 42 -0.92 6.99 7.10
CA PRO A 42 -0.90 5.57 6.73
C PRO A 42 -2.04 5.17 5.79
N GLU A 43 -3.23 5.71 6.02
CA GLU A 43 -4.43 5.45 5.21
C GLU A 43 -4.26 5.99 3.78
N ALA A 44 -3.59 7.14 3.62
CA ALA A 44 -3.32 7.70 2.30
C ALA A 44 -2.40 6.80 1.48
N LEU A 45 -1.27 6.38 2.05
CA LEU A 45 -0.33 5.47 1.38
C LEU A 45 -0.97 4.12 1.07
N TYR A 46 -1.70 3.54 2.04
CA TYR A 46 -2.33 2.24 1.84
C TYR A 46 -3.46 2.29 0.83
N SER A 47 -4.26 3.36 0.79
CA SER A 47 -5.32 3.53 -0.20
C SER A 47 -4.76 3.67 -1.63
N VAL A 48 -3.61 4.34 -1.80
CA VAL A 48 -2.89 4.37 -3.07
C VAL A 48 -2.47 2.96 -3.48
N ALA A 49 -1.78 2.22 -2.62
CA ALA A 49 -1.37 0.85 -2.94
C ALA A 49 -2.56 -0.08 -3.25
N LEU A 50 -3.68 0.05 -2.52
CA LEU A 50 -4.92 -0.65 -2.82
C LEU A 50 -5.48 -0.27 -4.19
N GLN A 51 -5.41 0.99 -4.59
CA GLN A 51 -5.91 1.42 -5.89
C GLN A 51 -5.03 0.90 -7.01
N GLU A 52 -3.72 0.91 -6.84
CA GLU A 52 -2.74 0.60 -7.87
C GLU A 52 -2.59 -0.89 -8.17
N SER A 53 -2.61 -1.74 -7.15
CA SER A 53 -2.21 -3.14 -7.34
C SER A 53 -3.15 -4.18 -6.73
N SER A 54 -4.36 -3.83 -6.36
CA SER A 54 -5.29 -4.74 -5.69
C SER A 54 -5.40 -6.12 -6.35
N ARG A 55 -5.43 -7.13 -5.48
CA ARG A 55 -5.78 -8.51 -5.81
C ARG A 55 -6.73 -9.08 -4.76
N THR A 56 -7.76 -9.80 -5.20
CA THR A 56 -8.63 -10.56 -4.31
C THR A 56 -7.91 -11.80 -3.84
N LEU A 57 -7.81 -11.96 -2.53
CA LEU A 57 -7.20 -13.10 -1.83
C LEU A 57 -8.26 -13.72 -0.90
N PRO A 58 -8.06 -14.95 -0.38
CA PRO A 58 -9.01 -15.59 0.54
C PRO A 58 -9.36 -14.75 1.79
N ARG A 59 -8.44 -13.90 2.24
CA ARG A 59 -8.62 -13.00 3.40
C ARG A 59 -8.99 -11.55 3.01
N GLY A 60 -9.54 -11.35 1.82
CA GLY A 60 -9.97 -10.05 1.31
C GLY A 60 -9.03 -9.43 0.29
N VAL A 61 -9.35 -8.21 -0.12
CA VAL A 61 -8.59 -7.47 -1.14
C VAL A 61 -7.34 -6.87 -0.52
N ARG A 62 -6.19 -7.08 -1.16
CA ARG A 62 -4.87 -6.57 -0.69
C ARG A 62 -4.07 -6.06 -1.89
N PRO A 63 -3.16 -5.07 -1.71
CA PRO A 63 -2.18 -4.73 -2.72
C PRO A 63 -1.28 -5.93 -3.03
N TRP A 64 -0.93 -6.12 -4.32
CA TRP A 64 -0.10 -7.24 -4.77
C TRP A 64 1.26 -6.73 -5.25
N PRO A 65 2.37 -7.12 -4.59
CA PRO A 65 3.68 -6.50 -4.82
C PRO A 65 4.26 -6.76 -6.20
N TRP A 66 4.01 -7.92 -6.77
CA TRP A 66 4.60 -8.30 -8.06
C TRP A 66 3.65 -8.02 -9.22
N THR A 67 3.27 -6.74 -9.28
CA THR A 67 2.37 -6.18 -10.32
C THR A 67 3.20 -5.32 -11.26
N LEU A 68 2.96 -5.47 -12.54
CA LEU A 68 3.45 -4.59 -13.60
C LEU A 68 2.27 -4.02 -14.36
N ASN A 69 2.36 -2.77 -14.78
CA ASN A 69 1.51 -2.21 -15.82
C ASN A 69 2.41 -1.80 -16.99
N VAL A 70 2.16 -2.35 -18.15
CA VAL A 70 2.94 -2.07 -19.35
C VAL A 70 2.02 -1.57 -20.45
N ALA A 71 2.17 -0.31 -20.80
CA ALA A 71 1.36 0.33 -21.84
C ALA A 71 -0.16 0.24 -21.57
N GLY A 72 -0.59 0.31 -20.29
CA GLY A 72 -1.98 0.23 -19.88
C GLY A 72 -2.49 -1.19 -19.62
N LYS A 73 -1.66 -2.22 -19.84
CA LYS A 73 -2.02 -3.62 -19.55
C LYS A 73 -1.38 -4.08 -18.24
N GLY A 74 -2.22 -4.49 -17.29
CA GLY A 74 -1.79 -5.00 -15.98
C GLY A 74 -1.40 -6.48 -16.00
N TYR A 75 -0.30 -6.80 -15.32
CA TYR A 75 0.20 -8.17 -15.13
C TYR A 75 0.46 -8.42 -13.65
N ARG A 76 0.14 -9.61 -13.15
CA ARG A 76 0.36 -10.01 -11.76
C ARG A 76 1.05 -11.37 -11.72
N TYR A 77 2.24 -11.39 -11.13
CA TYR A 77 3.09 -12.58 -11.06
C TYR A 77 2.97 -13.23 -9.69
N LYS A 78 3.36 -14.48 -9.57
CA LYS A 78 3.34 -15.22 -8.31
C LYS A 78 4.51 -14.83 -7.40
N THR A 79 5.66 -14.52 -8.01
CA THR A 79 6.90 -14.22 -7.30
C THR A 79 7.57 -12.95 -7.83
N ARG A 80 8.47 -12.36 -7.01
CA ARG A 80 9.31 -11.22 -7.42
C ARG A 80 10.19 -11.58 -8.61
N LEU A 81 10.74 -12.80 -8.63
CA LEU A 81 11.61 -13.26 -9.72
C LEU A 81 10.86 -13.33 -11.05
N GLU A 82 9.66 -13.91 -11.08
CA GLU A 82 8.83 -13.95 -12.28
C GLU A 82 8.51 -12.54 -12.79
N ALA A 83 8.12 -11.63 -11.89
CA ALA A 83 7.83 -10.24 -12.25
C ALA A 83 9.07 -9.53 -12.81
N TRP A 84 10.24 -9.75 -12.20
CA TRP A 84 11.48 -9.15 -12.65
C TRP A 84 11.93 -9.69 -14.01
N GLN A 85 11.85 -10.99 -14.24
CA GLN A 85 12.16 -11.60 -15.55
C GLN A 85 11.26 -11.05 -16.65
N ALA A 86 9.96 -10.95 -16.40
CA ALA A 86 9.02 -10.33 -17.33
C ALA A 86 9.32 -8.84 -17.57
N LEU A 87 9.68 -8.10 -16.52
CA LEU A 87 10.08 -6.70 -16.64
C LEU A 87 11.29 -6.53 -17.56
N GLN A 88 12.32 -7.40 -17.46
CA GLN A 88 13.49 -7.36 -18.35
C GLN A 88 13.09 -7.53 -19.84
N VAL A 89 12.08 -8.36 -20.11
CA VAL A 89 11.55 -8.54 -21.48
C VAL A 89 10.80 -7.28 -21.93
N PHE A 90 9.92 -6.74 -21.10
CA PHE A 90 9.14 -5.54 -21.45
C PHE A 90 10.03 -4.31 -21.69
N MET A 91 11.10 -4.15 -20.93
CA MET A 91 12.04 -3.03 -21.09
C MET A 91 12.76 -3.03 -22.47
N LYS A 92 12.84 -4.18 -23.15
CA LYS A 92 13.41 -4.26 -24.50
C LYS A 92 12.47 -3.72 -25.57
N THR A 93 11.16 -3.69 -25.31
CA THR A 93 10.13 -3.40 -26.31
C THR A 93 9.25 -2.19 -25.98
N HIS A 94 9.34 -1.67 -24.76
CA HIS A 94 8.53 -0.55 -24.29
C HIS A 94 9.40 0.52 -23.63
N SER A 95 9.05 1.79 -23.84
CA SER A 95 9.65 2.90 -23.10
C SER A 95 9.37 2.75 -21.60
N LEU A 96 10.35 3.06 -20.76
CA LEU A 96 10.20 3.07 -19.29
C LEU A 96 9.07 3.98 -18.81
N LYS A 97 8.75 5.04 -19.55
CA LYS A 97 7.61 5.93 -19.26
C LYS A 97 6.24 5.25 -19.39
N ARG A 98 6.19 4.06 -19.95
CA ARG A 98 4.99 3.24 -20.12
C ARG A 98 5.02 1.99 -19.24
N ILE A 99 5.91 1.94 -18.26
CA ILE A 99 6.06 0.80 -17.34
C ILE A 99 5.93 1.29 -15.91
N ASP A 100 4.91 0.79 -15.22
CA ASP A 100 4.70 1.00 -13.80
C ASP A 100 4.97 -0.32 -13.06
N VAL A 101 5.64 -0.25 -11.91
CA VAL A 101 6.11 -1.45 -11.21
C VAL A 101 5.74 -1.44 -9.73
N GLY A 102 5.52 -2.65 -9.21
CA GLY A 102 5.46 -2.89 -7.78
C GLY A 102 4.10 -2.63 -7.15
N ILE A 103 4.11 -2.60 -5.83
CA ILE A 103 2.91 -2.55 -5.00
C ILE A 103 2.16 -1.22 -5.11
N ALA A 104 2.86 -0.13 -5.40
CA ALA A 104 2.32 1.21 -5.59
C ALA A 104 2.41 1.71 -7.04
N GLN A 105 2.77 0.84 -8.00
CA GLN A 105 2.83 1.12 -9.43
C GLN A 105 3.64 2.38 -9.76
N VAL A 106 4.88 2.43 -9.23
CA VAL A 106 5.79 3.54 -9.49
C VAL A 106 6.29 3.47 -10.93
N ASN A 107 6.15 4.56 -11.69
CA ASN A 107 6.56 4.63 -13.09
C ASN A 107 8.08 4.68 -13.22
N LEU A 108 8.67 3.76 -13.98
CA LEU A 108 10.12 3.65 -14.12
C LEU A 108 10.75 4.80 -14.91
N GLY A 109 10.03 5.39 -15.86
CA GLY A 109 10.57 6.45 -16.70
C GLY A 109 10.58 7.83 -16.05
N TRP A 110 9.67 8.07 -15.10
CA TRP A 110 9.56 9.35 -14.38
C TRP A 110 10.17 9.30 -12.99
N ASN A 111 10.10 8.14 -12.33
CA ASN A 111 10.45 7.97 -10.94
C ASN A 111 11.49 6.85 -10.70
N GLY A 112 12.13 6.36 -11.77
CA GLY A 112 13.12 5.27 -11.67
C GLY A 112 14.34 5.61 -10.83
N SER A 113 14.67 6.89 -10.65
CA SER A 113 15.76 7.36 -9.79
C SER A 113 15.59 7.05 -8.30
N HIS A 114 14.39 6.69 -7.86
CA HIS A 114 14.16 6.21 -6.49
C HIS A 114 14.67 4.78 -6.24
N PHE A 115 15.14 4.09 -7.27
CA PHE A 115 15.59 2.70 -7.20
C PHE A 115 17.02 2.58 -7.70
N THR A 116 17.84 1.78 -7.03
CA THR A 116 19.21 1.48 -7.49
C THR A 116 19.19 0.40 -8.59
N SER A 117 18.11 -0.39 -8.66
CA SER A 117 17.92 -1.41 -9.68
C SER A 117 16.43 -1.73 -9.92
N THR A 118 16.14 -2.35 -11.08
CA THR A 118 14.79 -2.85 -11.36
C THR A 118 14.37 -4.01 -10.45
N TRP A 119 15.32 -4.72 -9.86
CA TRP A 119 15.04 -5.72 -8.83
C TRP A 119 14.51 -5.04 -7.56
N GLU A 120 15.15 -3.96 -7.10
CA GLU A 120 14.70 -3.19 -5.94
C GLU A 120 13.36 -2.49 -6.18
N ALA A 121 13.09 -2.05 -7.40
CA ALA A 121 11.81 -1.46 -7.75
C ALA A 121 10.62 -2.43 -7.51
N LEU A 122 10.86 -3.74 -7.50
CA LEU A 122 9.87 -4.78 -7.19
C LEU A 122 9.91 -5.24 -5.72
N ASP A 123 10.83 -4.70 -4.91
CA ASP A 123 10.80 -4.90 -3.47
C ASP A 123 9.64 -4.09 -2.87
N PRO A 124 8.72 -4.73 -2.11
CA PRO A 124 7.54 -4.02 -1.61
C PRO A 124 7.87 -2.84 -0.71
N TYR A 125 8.89 -2.99 0.15
CA TYR A 125 9.28 -1.94 1.08
C TYR A 125 9.92 -0.77 0.34
N THR A 126 10.87 -1.04 -0.55
CA THR A 126 11.55 -0.02 -1.37
C THR A 126 10.54 0.71 -2.28
N ASN A 127 9.59 -0.03 -2.87
CA ASN A 127 8.55 0.55 -3.71
C ASN A 127 7.58 1.45 -2.94
N LEU A 128 7.20 1.05 -1.71
CA LEU A 128 6.37 1.87 -0.84
C LEU A 128 7.09 3.13 -0.36
N ASN A 129 8.40 3.04 -0.07
CA ASN A 129 9.21 4.23 0.27
C ASN A 129 9.21 5.23 -0.88
N ALA A 130 9.48 4.79 -2.11
CA ALA A 130 9.42 5.64 -3.29
C ALA A 130 8.02 6.28 -3.44
N ALA A 131 6.97 5.50 -3.27
CA ALA A 131 5.59 6.00 -3.35
C ALA A 131 5.28 7.04 -2.25
N ALA A 132 5.76 6.84 -1.04
CA ALA A 132 5.58 7.77 0.07
C ALA A 132 6.30 9.10 -0.17
N VAL A 133 7.53 9.06 -0.70
CA VAL A 133 8.27 10.26 -1.13
C VAL A 133 7.47 11.03 -2.19
N ILE A 134 7.05 10.36 -3.27
CA ILE A 134 6.28 11.01 -4.36
C ILE A 134 4.97 11.60 -3.84
N LEU A 135 4.27 10.89 -2.96
CA LEU A 135 3.03 11.37 -2.36
C LEU A 135 3.27 12.59 -1.45
N ARG A 136 4.38 12.59 -0.69
CA ARG A 136 4.81 13.70 0.13
C ARG A 136 5.18 14.92 -0.73
N GLU A 137 5.93 14.76 -1.79
CA GLU A 137 6.26 15.82 -2.74
C GLU A 137 5.00 16.44 -3.39
N CYS A 138 3.99 15.61 -3.70
CA CYS A 138 2.70 16.09 -4.18
C CYS A 138 1.98 16.96 -3.14
N TRP A 139 2.02 16.57 -1.87
CA TRP A 139 1.49 17.38 -0.77
C TRP A 139 2.26 18.69 -0.63
N ASP A 140 3.59 18.67 -0.63
CA ASP A 140 4.43 19.86 -0.42
C ASP A 140 4.25 20.89 -1.54
N ARG A 141 4.02 20.44 -2.77
CA ARG A 141 3.71 21.33 -3.89
C ARG A 141 2.37 22.05 -3.74
N LYS A 142 1.38 21.42 -3.11
CA LYS A 142 0.06 21.98 -2.87
C LYS A 142 -0.53 21.43 -1.58
N PRO A 143 -0.18 22.00 -0.42
CA PRO A 143 -0.72 21.57 0.86
C PRO A 143 -2.25 21.75 0.93
N GLY A 144 -2.92 20.93 1.73
CA GLY A 144 -4.34 21.06 2.02
C GLY A 144 -5.09 19.73 2.08
N SER A 145 -4.92 18.85 1.12
CA SER A 145 -5.65 17.58 1.07
C SER A 145 -4.79 16.43 0.57
N TRP A 146 -4.73 15.33 1.36
CA TRP A 146 -4.09 14.09 0.92
C TRP A 146 -4.82 13.41 -0.24
N LEU A 147 -6.09 13.71 -0.46
CA LEU A 147 -6.79 13.32 -1.68
C LEU A 147 -6.26 14.05 -2.90
N ASP A 148 -5.93 15.34 -2.78
CA ASP A 148 -5.32 16.10 -3.88
C ASP A 148 -3.90 15.61 -4.14
N ALA A 149 -3.12 15.33 -3.10
CA ALA A 149 -1.80 14.70 -3.23
C ALA A 149 -1.88 13.33 -3.94
N ALA A 150 -2.86 12.50 -3.63
CA ALA A 150 -3.10 11.25 -4.35
C ALA A 150 -3.49 11.47 -5.81
N GLY A 151 -4.31 12.48 -6.10
CA GLY A 151 -4.61 12.88 -7.48
C GLY A 151 -3.37 13.29 -8.28
N CYS A 152 -2.47 14.06 -7.65
CA CYS A 152 -1.17 14.45 -8.19
C CYS A 152 -0.24 13.25 -8.37
N TYR A 153 -0.20 12.32 -7.43
CA TYR A 153 0.55 11.06 -7.52
C TYR A 153 0.26 10.34 -8.84
N HIS A 154 -1.02 10.18 -9.15
CA HIS A 154 -1.45 9.49 -10.36
C HIS A 154 -1.29 10.35 -11.63
N HIS A 155 -1.58 11.64 -11.55
CA HIS A 155 -1.52 12.55 -12.69
C HIS A 155 -1.10 13.96 -12.27
N PRO A 156 0.22 14.24 -12.27
CA PRO A 156 0.77 15.51 -11.77
C PRO A 156 0.23 16.75 -12.47
N ALA A 157 -0.16 16.63 -13.76
CA ALA A 157 -0.77 17.74 -14.51
C ALA A 157 -2.21 18.08 -14.05
N GLY A 158 -2.80 17.28 -13.14
CA GLY A 158 -4.15 17.53 -12.65
C GLY A 158 -5.25 17.12 -13.64
N GLY A 159 -6.31 17.93 -13.72
CA GLY A 159 -7.42 17.70 -14.65
C GLY A 159 -8.33 16.53 -14.29
N GLN A 160 -9.06 16.01 -15.30
CA GLN A 160 -10.08 14.99 -15.11
C GLN A 160 -9.52 13.65 -14.63
N ALA A 161 -8.31 13.27 -15.09
CA ALA A 161 -7.65 12.03 -14.66
C ALA A 161 -7.35 12.05 -13.16
N ALA A 162 -6.75 13.12 -12.64
CA ALA A 162 -6.51 13.29 -11.22
C ALA A 162 -7.83 13.35 -10.42
N ALA A 163 -8.88 14.00 -10.95
CA ALA A 163 -10.18 14.08 -10.29
C ALA A 163 -10.83 12.70 -10.16
N ARG A 164 -10.80 11.88 -11.22
CA ARG A 164 -11.29 10.50 -11.21
C ARG A 164 -10.50 9.64 -10.21
N TYR A 165 -9.19 9.77 -10.19
CA TYR A 165 -8.34 9.03 -9.26
C TYR A 165 -8.67 9.38 -7.80
N ARG A 166 -8.86 10.68 -7.47
CA ARG A 166 -9.31 11.09 -6.13
C ARG A 166 -10.61 10.42 -5.69
N SER A 167 -11.57 10.23 -6.60
CA SER A 167 -12.83 9.54 -6.27
C SER A 167 -12.60 8.07 -5.92
N PHE A 168 -11.69 7.39 -6.61
CA PHE A 168 -11.31 6.02 -6.28
C PHE A 168 -10.63 5.92 -4.91
N ILE A 169 -9.68 6.84 -4.63
CA ILE A 169 -9.00 6.89 -3.32
C ILE A 169 -10.01 7.17 -2.20
N ARG A 170 -10.97 8.08 -2.39
CA ARG A 170 -12.03 8.33 -1.39
C ARG A 170 -12.82 7.07 -1.07
N THR A 171 -13.15 6.27 -2.07
CA THR A 171 -13.83 4.97 -1.87
C THR A 171 -12.97 4.00 -1.08
N LYS A 172 -11.65 3.94 -1.34
CA LYS A 172 -10.73 3.09 -0.56
C LYS A 172 -10.64 3.56 0.89
N LEU A 173 -10.44 4.86 1.11
CA LEU A 173 -10.38 5.45 2.46
C LEU A 173 -11.63 5.14 3.30
N ALA A 174 -12.82 5.17 2.70
CA ALA A 174 -14.06 4.84 3.39
C ALA A 174 -14.13 3.39 3.92
N THR A 175 -13.26 2.49 3.43
CA THR A 175 -13.18 1.10 3.88
C THR A 175 -12.05 0.85 4.89
N LEU A 176 -11.27 1.88 5.26
CA LEU A 176 -10.14 1.75 6.16
C LEU A 176 -10.50 2.24 7.57
N GLN A 177 -9.91 1.59 8.57
CA GLN A 177 -9.84 2.12 9.93
C GLN A 177 -8.50 2.81 10.11
N SER A 178 -8.52 3.97 10.75
CA SER A 178 -7.27 4.62 11.18
C SER A 178 -6.53 3.73 12.17
N PRO A 179 -5.19 3.60 12.04
CA PRO A 179 -4.41 2.92 13.06
C PRO A 179 -4.60 3.62 14.41
N PRO A 180 -4.52 2.90 15.55
CA PRO A 180 -4.57 3.51 16.85
C PRO A 180 -3.56 4.66 16.95
N SER A 181 -4.00 5.81 17.42
CA SER A 181 -3.10 6.93 17.70
C SER A 181 -2.06 6.45 18.70
N GLN A 182 -0.78 6.41 18.31
CA GLN A 182 0.26 6.23 19.31
C GLN A 182 0.19 7.43 20.25
N PRO A 183 0.19 7.21 21.58
CA PRO A 183 0.34 8.31 22.53
C PRO A 183 1.56 9.13 22.11
N ALA A 184 1.44 10.45 22.10
CA ALA A 184 2.60 11.30 21.92
C ALA A 184 3.67 10.82 22.91
N PRO A 185 4.96 10.72 22.51
CA PRO A 185 6.02 10.43 23.47
C PRO A 185 5.88 11.43 24.61
N ALA A 186 5.83 10.93 25.83
CA ALA A 186 5.77 11.78 27.01
C ALA A 186 6.87 12.85 26.89
N PRO A 187 6.61 14.11 27.24
CA PRO A 187 7.64 15.13 27.24
C PRO A 187 8.83 14.54 27.99
N ALA A 188 10.02 14.57 27.32
CA ALA A 188 11.24 14.12 27.95
C ALA A 188 11.33 14.85 29.28
N ASP A 189 11.36 14.10 30.37
CA ASP A 189 11.61 14.63 31.70
C ASP A 189 12.98 15.31 31.61
N ASN A 190 12.99 16.64 31.69
CA ASN A 190 14.19 17.46 31.72
C ASN A 190 14.86 17.29 33.09
N GLY A 191 15.26 16.06 33.40
CA GLY A 191 16.17 15.79 34.50
C GLY A 191 17.48 16.54 34.25
N PRO A 192 18.23 16.89 35.32
CA PRO A 192 19.42 17.71 35.23
C PRO A 192 20.41 17.10 34.23
N ALA A 193 20.94 17.93 33.33
CA ALA A 193 21.88 17.53 32.29
C ALA A 193 23.03 16.68 32.87
N PRO A 194 23.30 15.50 32.30
CA PRO A 194 24.43 14.70 32.74
C PRO A 194 25.73 15.51 32.53
N ALA A 195 26.61 15.44 33.54
CA ALA A 195 27.93 16.06 33.51
C ALA A 195 28.74 15.60 32.28
N PRO A 196 29.62 16.44 31.69
CA PRO A 196 30.38 16.09 30.50
C PRO A 196 31.23 14.84 30.75
N VAL A 197 30.92 13.76 30.03
CA VAL A 197 31.73 12.55 30.02
C VAL A 197 32.97 12.84 29.15
N GLN A 198 34.14 12.77 29.73
CA GLN A 198 35.41 12.79 29.00
C GLN A 198 35.47 11.56 28.11
N LEU A 199 35.57 11.77 26.80
CA LEU A 199 35.83 10.72 25.81
C LEU A 199 37.23 10.13 26.07
N ALA A 200 37.26 8.88 26.54
CA ALA A 200 38.46 8.07 26.48
C ALA A 200 38.62 7.56 25.04
N ASP A 201 39.71 7.92 24.39
CA ASP A 201 40.12 7.40 23.10
C ASP A 201 40.30 5.88 23.16
N ASN A 202 39.89 5.17 22.09
CA ASN A 202 40.17 3.78 21.80
C ASN A 202 39.22 2.71 22.42
N ALA A 203 37.98 2.65 21.92
CA ALA A 203 37.26 1.38 21.88
C ALA A 203 36.84 1.10 20.41
N PRO A 204 36.93 -0.16 19.91
CA PRO A 204 36.53 -0.49 18.57
C PRO A 204 35.02 -0.31 18.41
N VAL A 205 34.61 0.38 17.35
CA VAL A 205 33.21 0.57 16.99
C VAL A 205 32.58 -0.80 16.78
N PRO A 206 31.54 -1.18 17.54
CA PRO A 206 30.81 -2.41 17.25
C PRO A 206 30.18 -2.30 15.85
N ALA A 207 30.37 -3.33 15.04
CA ALA A 207 29.75 -3.45 13.74
C ALA A 207 28.25 -3.19 13.86
N ALA A 208 27.72 -2.35 12.98
CA ALA A 208 26.32 -2.00 12.91
C ALA A 208 25.47 -3.28 12.93
N THR A 209 24.75 -3.50 14.01
CA THR A 209 23.76 -4.56 14.11
C THR A 209 22.75 -4.32 13.02
N SER A 210 22.67 -5.27 12.10
CA SER A 210 21.69 -5.32 11.03
C SER A 210 20.31 -5.02 11.60
N ASN A 211 19.74 -3.97 11.07
CA ASN A 211 18.38 -3.52 11.27
C ASN A 211 17.44 -4.75 11.25
N THR A 212 16.87 -5.14 12.38
CA THR A 212 15.80 -6.11 12.47
C THR A 212 14.56 -5.48 11.86
N GLY A 213 14.66 -5.29 10.55
CA GLY A 213 13.71 -4.61 9.72
C GLY A 213 12.47 -5.46 9.50
N PHE A 214 11.43 -4.77 9.18
CA PHE A 214 10.22 -5.25 8.59
C PHE A 214 10.52 -6.36 7.55
N VAL A 215 10.02 -7.57 7.84
CA VAL A 215 10.05 -8.68 6.89
C VAL A 215 8.71 -8.70 6.17
N TRP A 216 8.74 -8.47 4.86
CA TRP A 216 7.55 -8.68 4.04
C TRP A 216 7.22 -10.17 4.01
N ILE A 217 6.07 -10.54 4.60
CA ILE A 217 5.55 -11.90 4.51
C ILE A 217 4.79 -12.00 3.18
N GLU A 218 5.32 -12.81 2.29
CA GLU A 218 4.71 -13.10 1.00
C GLU A 218 3.26 -13.59 1.18
N PRO A 219 2.26 -12.92 0.57
CA PRO A 219 0.90 -13.42 0.63
C PRO A 219 0.84 -14.79 -0.06
N ARG A 220 0.50 -15.83 0.68
CA ARG A 220 0.40 -17.20 0.12
C ARG A 220 -0.67 -17.19 -0.97
N SER A 221 -0.26 -17.49 -2.20
CA SER A 221 -1.19 -17.82 -3.26
C SER A 221 -1.96 -19.10 -2.87
N PRO A 222 -3.27 -19.21 -3.16
CA PRO A 222 -3.95 -20.50 -3.04
C PRO A 222 -3.20 -21.50 -3.92
N ARG A 223 -2.93 -22.68 -3.38
CA ARG A 223 -2.43 -23.81 -4.20
C ARG A 223 -3.48 -24.14 -5.25
N PRO A 224 -3.07 -24.57 -6.44
CA PRO A 224 -3.99 -24.98 -7.49
C PRO A 224 -4.89 -26.12 -7.04
#